data_c6c476bfb6ce8460df0d2e7e84cbc21f
#
_entry.id   c6c476bfb6ce8460df0d2e7e84cbc21f
#
_cell.length_a   1.000
_cell.length_b   1.000
_cell.length_c   1.000
_cell.angle_alpha   90.00
_cell.angle_beta   90.00
_cell.angle_gamma   90.00
#
_symmetry.space_group_name_H-M   'P 1'
#
loop_
_entity.id
_entity.type
_entity.pdbx_description
1 polymer ?
#
loop_
_entity_poly.entity_id
_entity_poly.type
_entity_poly.pdbx_seq_one_letter_code
_entity_poly.pdbx_strand_id
1 'polypeptide(L)'
;MKLLIALTLAACFTILPSCVTAEEIWNKGDKVAVFFICREEKDIMDVALADSKGLEKFRGLLIEKRIARQCMSLRPPLLFTVDAVLGSYKDSKGIKTTIMKIISPINNLFAGYIVAAGAPGQDKGI
;
A
#
# COMPACT_ATOMS: atom_id res chain seq x y z
N MET A 1 9.47 -38.99 -21.55
CA MET A 1 10.25 -38.39 -20.59
C MET A 1 10.12 -36.94 -20.58
N LYS A 2 10.58 -36.32 -21.58
CA LYS A 2 10.48 -34.90 -21.63
C LYS A 2 9.07 -34.45 -21.53
N LEU A 3 8.24 -35.24 -22.06
CA LEU A 3 6.86 -34.92 -22.06
C LEU A 3 6.34 -34.83 -20.64
N LEU A 4 6.81 -35.72 -19.83
CA LEU A 4 6.38 -35.76 -18.48
C LEU A 4 6.80 -34.49 -17.76
N ILE A 5 7.99 -34.07 -18.04
CA ILE A 5 8.51 -32.89 -17.44
C ILE A 5 7.65 -31.72 -17.79
N ALA A 6 7.26 -31.67 -19.02
CA ALA A 6 6.44 -30.58 -19.48
C ALA A 6 5.12 -30.59 -18.75
N LEU A 7 4.59 -31.77 -18.54
CA LEU A 7 3.34 -31.86 -17.83
C LEU A 7 3.51 -31.37 -16.41
N THR A 8 4.61 -31.71 -15.85
CA THR A 8 4.86 -31.30 -14.49
C THR A 8 4.86 -29.80 -14.41
N LEU A 9 5.47 -29.19 -15.36
CA LEU A 9 5.52 -27.75 -15.37
C LEU A 9 4.12 -27.19 -15.50
N ALA A 10 3.35 -27.81 -16.34
CA ALA A 10 2.01 -27.33 -16.52
C ALA A 10 1.24 -27.44 -15.22
N ALA A 11 1.50 -28.49 -14.52
CA ALA A 11 0.80 -28.67 -13.27
C ALA A 11 1.17 -27.58 -12.30
N CYS A 12 2.42 -27.30 -12.21
CA CYS A 12 2.86 -26.27 -11.31
C CYS A 12 2.23 -24.97 -11.74
N PHE A 13 2.17 -24.80 -12.98
CA PHE A 13 1.63 -23.58 -13.49
C PHE A 13 0.17 -23.45 -13.13
N THR A 14 -0.55 -24.54 -13.22
CA THR A 14 -1.94 -24.44 -12.88
C THR A 14 -2.13 -24.17 -11.43
N ILE A 15 -1.21 -24.58 -10.65
CA ILE A 15 -1.34 -24.33 -9.25
C ILE A 15 -1.19 -22.87 -9.01
N LEU A 16 -0.36 -22.29 -9.78
CA LEU A 16 -0.14 -20.89 -9.63
C LEU A 16 -1.38 -20.07 -9.71
N PRO A 17 -2.33 -20.48 -10.39
CA PRO A 17 -3.52 -19.68 -10.46
C PRO A 17 -3.97 -19.27 -9.12
N SER A 18 -3.68 -20.08 -8.19
CA SER A 18 -4.07 -19.67 -6.88
C SER A 18 -3.40 -18.38 -6.60
N CYS A 19 -2.35 -18.16 -7.23
CA CYS A 19 -1.63 -16.95 -6.95
C CYS A 19 -2.34 -15.84 -7.55
N VAL A 20 -3.23 -16.19 -8.32
CA VAL A 20 -3.99 -15.19 -8.92
C VAL A 20 -4.49 -14.23 -7.97
N THR A 21 -4.72 -14.67 -6.82
CA THR A 21 -5.18 -13.74 -5.84
C THR A 21 -4.31 -12.57 -5.86
N ALA A 22 -3.25 -12.68 -6.52
CA ALA A 22 -2.35 -11.57 -6.57
C ALA A 22 -2.95 -10.42 -7.33
N GLU A 23 -4.04 -10.65 -7.93
CA GLU A 23 -4.63 -9.54 -8.62
C GLU A 23 -4.95 -8.44 -7.67
N GLU A 24 -4.85 -8.69 -6.41
CA GLU A 24 -5.05 -7.62 -5.48
C GLU A 24 -3.73 -6.91 -5.29
N ILE A 25 -3.20 -6.37 -6.34
CA ILE A 25 -1.97 -5.63 -6.31
C ILE A 25 -2.22 -4.23 -6.82
N TRP A 26 -1.68 -3.26 -6.10
CA TRP A 26 -1.76 -1.89 -6.55
C TRP A 26 -0.79 -1.68 -7.71
N ASN A 27 -1.22 -0.91 -8.69
CA ASN A 27 -0.39 -0.61 -9.85
C ASN A 27 -0.34 0.88 -10.10
N LYS A 28 0.71 1.30 -10.79
CA LYS A 28 0.82 2.69 -11.18
C LYS A 28 -0.41 3.08 -11.98
N GLY A 29 -0.96 4.20 -11.65
CA GLY A 29 -2.16 4.68 -12.33
C GLY A 29 -3.45 4.41 -11.58
N ASP A 30 -3.41 3.51 -10.61
CA ASP A 30 -4.62 3.23 -9.83
C ASP A 30 -4.98 4.45 -9.01
N LYS A 31 -6.27 4.56 -8.67
CA LYS A 31 -6.74 5.64 -7.83
C LYS A 31 -6.85 5.14 -6.41
N VAL A 32 -6.54 5.98 -5.47
CA VAL A 32 -6.60 5.62 -4.06
C VAL A 32 -7.11 6.80 -3.25
N ALA A 33 -8.00 6.51 -2.32
CA ALA A 33 -8.52 7.54 -1.42
C ALA A 33 -7.53 7.68 -0.28
N VAL A 34 -7.08 8.89 -0.02
CA VAL A 34 -6.01 9.15 0.93
C VAL A 34 -6.52 9.92 2.12
N PHE A 35 -6.30 9.36 3.30
CA PHE A 35 -6.71 9.99 4.55
C PHE A 35 -5.51 10.57 5.30
N PHE A 36 -4.33 10.06 5.02
CA PHE A 36 -3.12 10.48 5.73
C PHE A 36 -1.96 10.36 4.75
N ILE A 37 -1.16 11.40 4.66
CA ILE A 37 -0.08 11.45 3.69
C ILE A 37 1.17 12.03 4.32
N CYS A 38 2.32 11.48 3.99
CA CYS A 38 3.59 11.98 4.48
C CYS A 38 4.39 12.56 3.33
N ARG A 39 5.18 13.56 3.64
CA ARG A 39 5.93 14.25 2.62
C ARG A 39 7.14 13.49 2.14
N GLU A 40 7.77 12.73 3.02
CA GLU A 40 8.98 12.01 2.68
C GLU A 40 8.84 10.52 2.89
N GLU A 41 9.59 9.78 2.10
CA GLU A 41 9.53 8.34 2.17
C GLU A 41 9.92 7.80 3.53
N LYS A 42 10.92 8.37 4.15
CA LYS A 42 11.36 7.86 5.45
C LYS A 42 10.24 7.96 6.49
N ASP A 43 9.44 8.99 6.40
CA ASP A 43 8.37 9.16 7.37
C ASP A 43 7.29 8.11 7.21
N ILE A 44 6.95 7.75 5.98
CA ILE A 44 5.94 6.74 5.78
C ILE A 44 6.51 5.36 6.13
N MET A 45 7.81 5.16 5.99
CA MET A 45 8.43 3.91 6.39
C MET A 45 8.35 3.75 7.90
N ASP A 46 8.52 4.84 8.63
CA ASP A 46 8.37 4.81 10.08
C ASP A 46 6.95 4.46 10.45
N VAL A 47 5.99 5.02 9.74
CA VAL A 47 4.58 4.76 9.98
C VAL A 47 4.29 3.28 9.71
N ALA A 48 4.82 2.74 8.62
CA ALA A 48 4.60 1.34 8.28
C ALA A 48 5.16 0.43 9.36
N LEU A 49 6.34 0.75 9.86
CA LEU A 49 6.95 -0.05 10.89
C LEU A 49 6.10 -0.04 12.16
N ALA A 50 5.61 1.11 12.54
CA ALA A 50 4.77 1.23 13.72
C ALA A 50 3.47 0.47 13.54
N ASP A 51 2.90 0.51 12.34
CA ASP A 51 1.67 -0.16 12.03
C ASP A 51 1.82 -1.68 12.16
N SER A 52 2.98 -2.19 11.82
CA SER A 52 3.24 -3.62 11.93
C SER A 52 3.41 -4.05 13.38
N LYS A 53 3.66 -3.12 14.27
CA LYS A 53 3.91 -3.46 15.67
C LYS A 53 2.69 -3.38 16.57
N GLY A 54 1.73 -2.57 16.24
CA GLY A 54 0.54 -2.46 17.06
C GLY A 54 -0.21 -1.18 16.84
N LEU A 55 -1.48 -1.20 17.18
CA LEU A 55 -2.35 -0.07 16.94
C LEU A 55 -1.97 1.15 17.74
N GLU A 56 -1.55 0.96 18.98
CA GLU A 56 -1.19 2.10 19.79
C GLU A 56 0.07 2.80 19.28
N LYS A 57 1.05 2.01 18.88
CA LYS A 57 2.27 2.60 18.34
C LYS A 57 1.97 3.33 17.05
N PHE A 58 1.12 2.74 16.24
CA PHE A 58 0.72 3.34 14.99
C PHE A 58 0.05 4.68 15.23
N ARG A 59 -0.94 4.72 16.10
CA ARG A 59 -1.66 5.96 16.38
C ARG A 59 -0.76 7.01 16.98
N GLY A 60 0.09 6.59 17.91
CA GLY A 60 1.00 7.54 18.54
C GLY A 60 1.93 8.18 17.54
N LEU A 61 2.44 7.38 16.63
CA LEU A 61 3.36 7.91 15.63
C LEU A 61 2.65 8.83 14.65
N LEU A 62 1.41 8.48 14.27
CA LEU A 62 0.67 9.35 13.36
C LEU A 62 0.49 10.73 13.97
N ILE A 63 0.17 10.79 15.25
CA ILE A 63 -0.02 12.06 15.92
C ILE A 63 1.30 12.82 15.98
N GLU A 64 2.36 12.12 16.29
CA GLU A 64 3.67 12.71 16.38
C GLU A 64 4.10 13.30 15.05
N LYS A 65 3.94 12.56 13.98
CA LYS A 65 4.32 13.01 12.64
C LYS A 65 3.47 14.19 12.20
N ARG A 66 2.22 14.22 12.63
CA ARG A 66 1.34 15.30 12.24
C ARG A 66 1.73 16.58 12.98
N ILE A 67 2.04 16.45 14.26
CA ILE A 67 2.47 17.62 15.04
C ILE A 67 3.77 18.16 14.49
N ALA A 68 4.67 17.29 14.07
CA ALA A 68 5.94 17.71 13.51
C ALA A 68 5.79 18.21 12.08
N ARG A 69 4.58 18.13 11.52
CA ARG A 69 4.30 18.57 10.16
C ARG A 69 5.03 17.78 9.10
N GLN A 70 5.39 16.57 9.42
CA GLN A 70 6.00 15.67 8.45
C GLN A 70 4.93 14.95 7.66
N CYS A 71 3.77 14.77 8.27
CA CYS A 71 2.63 14.13 7.64
C CYS A 71 1.39 14.93 7.97
N MET A 72 0.32 14.69 7.23
CA MET A 72 -0.93 15.40 7.48
C MET A 72 -2.11 14.50 7.22
N SER A 73 -3.20 14.80 7.90
CA SER A 73 -4.47 14.10 7.68
C SER A 73 -5.27 14.85 6.64
N LEU A 74 -6.00 14.12 5.82
CA LEU A 74 -6.86 14.70 4.81
C LEU A 74 -8.30 14.38 5.14
N ARG A 75 -9.09 15.39 5.39
CA ARG A 75 -10.51 15.24 5.72
C ARG A 75 -11.30 16.31 5.02
N PRO A 76 -12.16 15.94 4.12
CA PRO A 76 -12.43 14.55 3.70
C PRO A 76 -11.25 13.97 2.93
N PRO A 77 -11.27 12.67 2.72
CA PRO A 77 -10.17 12.05 1.98
C PRO A 77 -10.15 12.56 0.56
N LEU A 78 -8.97 12.59 -0.03
CA LEU A 78 -8.80 13.03 -1.41
C LEU A 78 -8.36 11.86 -2.26
N LEU A 79 -8.72 11.92 -3.53
CA LEU A 79 -8.38 10.85 -4.46
C LEU A 79 -7.07 11.21 -5.15
N PHE A 80 -6.12 10.30 -5.06
CA PHE A 80 -4.81 10.48 -5.67
C PHE A 80 -4.52 9.33 -6.62
N THR A 81 -3.47 9.47 -7.40
CA THR A 81 -3.06 8.44 -8.35
C THR A 81 -1.78 7.80 -7.86
N VAL A 82 -1.70 6.50 -7.94
CA VAL A 82 -0.49 5.77 -7.54
C VAL A 82 0.59 6.03 -8.56
N ASP A 83 1.75 6.50 -8.09
CA ASP A 83 2.89 6.76 -8.94
C ASP A 83 3.87 5.60 -8.90
N ALA A 84 4.04 4.99 -7.75
CA ALA A 84 4.95 3.86 -7.61
C ALA A 84 4.59 3.07 -6.37
N VAL A 85 4.76 1.76 -6.44
CA VAL A 85 4.56 0.89 -5.29
C VAL A 85 5.95 0.61 -4.73
N LEU A 86 6.15 0.91 -3.46
CA LEU A 86 7.44 0.78 -2.83
C LEU A 86 7.64 -0.53 -2.09
N GLY A 87 6.56 -1.11 -1.61
CA GLY A 87 6.66 -2.36 -0.88
C GLY A 87 5.36 -2.67 -0.16
N SER A 88 5.36 -3.74 0.62
CA SER A 88 4.17 -4.11 1.36
C SER A 88 4.60 -4.77 2.66
N TYR A 89 3.69 -4.82 3.60
CA TYR A 89 3.92 -5.43 4.89
C TYR A 89 2.56 -5.88 5.44
N LYS A 90 2.59 -6.60 6.54
CA LYS A 90 1.35 -6.96 7.23
C LYS A 90 1.26 -6.11 8.48
N ASP A 91 0.10 -5.53 8.69
CA ASP A 91 -0.09 -4.72 9.87
C ASP A 91 -0.28 -5.64 11.08
N SER A 92 -0.50 -5.06 12.24
CA SER A 92 -0.60 -5.84 13.47
C SER A 92 -1.78 -6.80 13.46
N LYS A 93 -2.71 -6.61 12.56
CA LYS A 93 -3.86 -7.50 12.45
C LYS A 93 -3.67 -8.53 11.35
N GLY A 94 -2.52 -8.52 10.70
CA GLY A 94 -2.26 -9.46 9.63
C GLY A 94 -2.78 -9.05 8.27
N ILE A 95 -3.24 -7.82 8.14
CA ILE A 95 -3.79 -7.35 6.87
C ILE A 95 -2.65 -6.82 6.01
N LYS A 96 -2.63 -7.24 4.76
CA LYS A 96 -1.60 -6.77 3.85
C LYS A 96 -1.80 -5.29 3.56
N THR A 97 -0.75 -4.53 3.72
CA THR A 97 -0.79 -3.08 3.53
C THR A 97 0.34 -2.71 2.59
N THR A 98 0.07 -1.81 1.67
CA THR A 98 1.04 -1.45 0.64
C THR A 98 1.52 -0.03 0.86
N ILE A 99 2.83 0.17 0.67
CA ILE A 99 3.45 1.49 0.79
C ILE A 99 3.61 2.03 -0.62
N MET A 100 3.11 3.22 -0.85
CA MET A 100 3.07 3.79 -2.19
C MET A 100 3.44 5.25 -2.22
N LYS A 101 4.00 5.65 -3.36
CA LYS A 101 4.19 7.06 -3.66
C LYS A 101 2.99 7.46 -4.52
N ILE A 102 2.38 8.58 -4.21
CA ILE A 102 1.20 9.03 -4.92
C ILE A 102 1.37 10.45 -5.39
N ILE A 103 0.60 10.81 -6.40
CA ILE A 103 0.63 12.17 -6.93
C ILE A 103 -0.80 12.66 -7.09
N SER A 104 -0.94 13.95 -7.06
CA SER A 104 -2.25 14.56 -7.24
C SER A 104 -2.70 14.37 -8.68
N PRO A 105 -3.95 14.00 -8.90
CA PRO A 105 -4.43 13.83 -10.27
C PRO A 105 -4.59 15.16 -10.98
N ILE A 106 -4.60 16.26 -10.24
CA ILE A 106 -4.80 17.57 -10.85
C ILE A 106 -3.50 18.16 -11.34
N ASN A 107 -2.46 18.06 -10.52
CA ASN A 107 -1.16 18.52 -10.97
C ASN A 107 -0.10 17.66 -10.30
N ASN A 108 0.95 17.35 -11.03
CA ASN A 108 1.97 16.44 -10.55
C ASN A 108 2.93 17.07 -9.55
N LEU A 109 2.70 18.31 -9.20
CA LEU A 109 3.60 18.98 -8.27
C LEU A 109 3.38 18.53 -6.83
N PHE A 110 2.19 18.03 -6.54
CA PHE A 110 1.90 17.59 -5.18
C PHE A 110 2.01 16.08 -5.11
N ALA A 111 3.00 15.62 -4.41
CA ALA A 111 3.25 14.19 -4.28
C ALA A 111 3.49 13.86 -2.83
N GLY A 112 3.32 12.61 -2.47
CA GLY A 112 3.55 12.18 -1.11
C GLY A 112 3.57 10.67 -1.02
N TYR A 113 3.60 10.17 0.20
CA TYR A 113 3.71 8.75 0.46
C TYR A 113 2.62 8.31 1.42
N ILE A 114 2.06 7.15 1.18
CA ILE A 114 0.97 6.62 1.99
C ILE A 114 1.13 5.13 2.22
N VAL A 115 0.35 4.61 3.16
CA VAL A 115 0.15 3.18 3.30
C VAL A 115 -1.33 2.95 3.08
N ALA A 116 -1.65 1.89 2.37
CA ALA A 116 -3.04 1.57 2.06
C ALA A 116 -3.29 0.10 2.29
N ALA A 117 -4.30 -0.19 3.08
CA ALA A 117 -4.67 -1.56 3.36
C ALA A 117 -5.59 -2.07 2.26
N GLY A 118 -5.50 -3.35 1.99
CA GLY A 118 -6.40 -3.95 1.03
C GLY A 118 -5.94 -3.78 -0.39
N ALA A 119 -6.88 -3.81 -1.31
CA ALA A 119 -6.62 -3.83 -2.73
C ALA A 119 -7.30 -2.67 -3.43
N PRO A 120 -6.91 -2.40 -4.68
CA PRO A 120 -7.55 -1.34 -5.44
C PRO A 120 -9.04 -1.57 -5.52
N GLY A 121 -9.80 -0.51 -5.35
CA GLY A 121 -11.22 -0.61 -5.43
C GLY A 121 -11.89 -0.92 -4.11
N GLN A 122 -11.11 -1.27 -3.12
CA GLN A 122 -11.65 -1.51 -1.80
C GLN A 122 -11.31 -0.34 -0.96
N ASP A 123 -11.90 0.71 -1.24
CA ASP A 123 -11.51 1.93 -0.66
C ASP A 123 -11.79 2.11 0.77
N LYS A 124 -12.57 1.33 1.34
CA LYS A 124 -12.90 1.59 2.70
C LYS A 124 -11.87 1.16 3.63
N GLY A 125 -10.87 0.57 3.21
CA GLY A 125 -9.89 0.09 4.10
C GLY A 125 -9.41 1.07 5.09
N ILE A 126 -9.60 2.20 4.89
CA ILE A 126 -9.12 3.12 5.85
C ILE A 126 -10.21 3.61 6.73
#